data_4aa016b3ef32c905a82ea0e883fd1809
#
_entry.id   4aa016b3ef32c905a82ea0e883fd1809
#
_cell.length_a   1.000
_cell.length_b   1.000
_cell.length_c   1.000
_cell.angle_alpha   90.00
_cell.angle_beta   90.00
_cell.angle_gamma   90.00
#
_symmetry.space_group_name_H-M   'P 1'
#
loop_
_entity.id
_entity.type
_entity.pdbx_description
1 polymer ?
#
loop_
_entity_poly.entity_id
_entity_poly.type
_entity_poly.pdbx_seq_one_letter_code
_entity_poly.pdbx_strand_id
1 'polypeptide(L)'
;MTDSEMAAKLEPAGFRFIERVRGEVLQPVLPPGYGPADAGPEHGRFDSRPDETADVDEPAMPEKVNASWYRMALDYGLFSREREFLLAVDFALPKDQDINGEHRGWARVRLLDQWDVVRSEVEQLRSWMGAVMTDRFVPEFTVVSLDGRVLMNTTVWGNGTVSTIAIRP
;
A
#
# COMPACT_ATOMS: atom_id res chain seq x y z
N MET A 1 4.92 -11.51 15.29
CA MET A 1 4.12 -12.23 14.26
C MET A 1 5.05 -13.09 13.42
N THR A 2 4.70 -14.35 13.24
CA THR A 2 5.43 -15.28 12.39
C THR A 2 5.11 -15.06 10.91
N ASP A 3 5.95 -15.61 10.04
CA ASP A 3 5.70 -15.53 8.58
C ASP A 3 4.41 -16.27 8.19
N SER A 4 4.10 -17.39 8.86
CA SER A 4 2.84 -18.12 8.62
C SER A 4 1.60 -17.33 9.02
N GLU A 5 1.67 -16.57 10.11
CA GLU A 5 0.59 -15.69 10.54
C GLU A 5 0.40 -14.54 9.56
N MET A 6 1.49 -13.94 9.08
CA MET A 6 1.42 -12.88 8.08
C MET A 6 0.84 -13.41 6.76
N ALA A 7 1.27 -14.59 6.32
CA ALA A 7 0.73 -15.24 5.12
C ALA A 7 -0.79 -15.42 5.21
N ALA A 8 -1.28 -15.94 6.33
CA ALA A 8 -2.72 -16.14 6.54
C ALA A 8 -3.50 -14.82 6.55
N LYS A 9 -2.90 -13.74 7.07
CA LYS A 9 -3.55 -12.42 7.13
C LYS A 9 -3.64 -11.73 5.77
N LEU A 10 -2.65 -11.91 4.90
CA LEU A 10 -2.60 -11.25 3.60
C LEU A 10 -3.37 -11.99 2.50
N GLU A 11 -3.57 -13.28 2.66
CA GLU A 11 -4.23 -14.12 1.63
C GLU A 11 -5.63 -13.64 1.23
N PRO A 12 -6.51 -13.18 2.14
CA PRO A 12 -7.83 -12.68 1.76
C PRO A 12 -7.79 -11.48 0.80
N ALA A 13 -6.73 -10.68 0.82
CA ALA A 13 -6.54 -9.58 -0.13
C ALA A 13 -6.06 -10.08 -1.50
N GLY A 14 -5.69 -11.33 -1.62
CA GLY A 14 -5.08 -11.89 -2.84
C GLY A 14 -3.57 -11.66 -2.88
N PHE A 15 -2.94 -11.40 -1.74
CA PHE A 15 -1.50 -11.22 -1.62
C PHE A 15 -0.88 -12.49 -1.01
N ARG A 16 -0.28 -13.31 -1.86
CA ARG A 16 0.44 -14.49 -1.37
C ARG A 16 1.79 -14.08 -0.79
N PHE A 17 1.97 -14.31 0.49
CA PHE A 17 3.22 -14.05 1.16
C PHE A 17 4.31 -15.02 0.66
N ILE A 18 5.46 -14.49 0.26
CA ILE A 18 6.62 -15.26 -0.19
C ILE A 18 7.66 -15.33 0.93
N GLU A 19 8.10 -14.16 1.40
CA GLU A 19 9.12 -14.06 2.44
C GLU A 19 9.10 -12.68 3.13
N ARG A 20 9.61 -12.63 4.35
CA ARG A 20 9.97 -11.39 5.01
C ARG A 20 11.31 -10.92 4.44
N VAL A 21 11.35 -9.70 3.95
CA VAL A 21 12.60 -9.13 3.43
C VAL A 21 13.50 -8.74 4.59
N ARG A 22 14.74 -9.19 4.53
CA ARG A 22 15.78 -8.84 5.49
C ARG A 22 16.75 -7.87 4.84
N GLY A 23 17.14 -6.84 5.60
CA GLY A 23 18.05 -5.82 5.10
C GLY A 23 17.34 -4.62 4.47
N GLU A 24 18.11 -3.81 3.80
CA GLU A 24 17.63 -2.57 3.20
C GLU A 24 16.83 -2.84 1.93
N VAL A 25 15.70 -2.15 1.80
CA VAL A 25 14.88 -2.16 0.58
C VAL A 25 15.18 -0.92 -0.22
N LEU A 26 15.54 -1.11 -1.49
CA LEU A 26 15.73 -0.02 -2.42
C LEU A 26 14.40 0.67 -2.70
N GLN A 27 14.40 1.99 -2.66
CA GLN A 27 13.22 2.82 -2.90
C GLN A 27 13.61 4.03 -3.74
N PRO A 28 12.67 4.63 -4.47
CA PRO A 28 12.89 5.92 -5.10
C PRO A 28 13.30 6.97 -4.04
N VAL A 29 14.22 7.85 -4.42
CA VAL A 29 14.71 8.90 -3.51
C VAL A 29 13.65 9.99 -3.37
N LEU A 30 13.19 10.20 -2.16
CA LEU A 30 12.27 11.28 -1.81
C LEU A 30 13.06 12.53 -1.35
N PRO A 31 12.50 13.73 -1.54
CA PRO A 31 13.10 14.93 -0.96
C PRO A 31 13.20 14.81 0.57
N PRO A 32 14.21 15.43 1.21
CA PRO A 32 14.32 15.42 2.66
C PRO A 32 13.05 15.91 3.35
N GLY A 33 12.58 15.20 4.36
CA GLY A 33 11.38 15.54 5.11
C GLY A 33 10.04 15.07 4.48
N TYR A 34 10.09 14.45 3.30
CA TYR A 34 8.89 13.91 2.65
C TYR A 34 8.84 12.39 2.80
N GLY A 35 7.67 11.89 3.19
CA GLY A 35 7.32 10.48 3.11
C GLY A 35 6.44 10.17 1.89
N PRO A 36 6.12 8.91 1.62
CA PRO A 36 5.24 8.54 0.51
C PRO A 36 3.87 9.22 0.54
N ALA A 37 3.34 9.47 1.73
CA ALA A 37 2.04 10.16 1.91
C ALA A 37 2.11 11.66 1.55
N ASP A 38 3.31 12.23 1.52
CA ASP A 38 3.50 13.64 1.18
C ASP A 38 3.72 13.86 -0.31
N ALA A 39 3.79 12.79 -1.09
CA ALA A 39 4.04 12.86 -2.53
C ALA A 39 2.89 13.56 -3.24
N GLY A 40 3.21 14.56 -4.02
CA GLY A 40 2.25 15.34 -4.81
C GLY A 40 2.89 15.88 -6.08
N PRO A 41 2.07 16.15 -7.11
CA PRO A 41 2.57 16.61 -8.41
C PRO A 41 3.41 17.90 -8.33
N GLU A 42 3.12 18.74 -7.37
CA GLU A 42 3.80 20.02 -7.15
C GLU A 42 5.24 19.88 -6.65
N HIS A 43 5.64 18.74 -6.18
CA HIS A 43 6.99 18.52 -5.63
C HIS A 43 8.03 18.13 -6.67
N GLY A 44 7.67 18.10 -7.95
CA GLY A 44 8.60 17.98 -9.07
C GLY A 44 9.35 16.65 -9.24
N ARG A 45 9.37 15.83 -8.20
CA ARG A 45 9.93 14.45 -8.25
C ARG A 45 8.86 13.38 -8.34
N PHE A 46 7.61 13.78 -8.26
CA PHE A 46 6.45 12.92 -8.31
C PHE A 46 5.77 13.16 -9.64
N ASP A 47 5.92 12.24 -10.54
CA ASP A 47 5.49 12.39 -11.93
C ASP A 47 4.14 11.73 -12.22
N SER A 48 3.50 11.20 -11.19
CA SER A 48 2.17 10.63 -11.32
C SER A 48 1.15 11.39 -10.49
N ARG A 49 -0.01 11.54 -11.07
CA ARG A 49 -1.21 12.00 -10.36
C ARG A 49 -2.11 10.81 -10.10
N PRO A 50 -2.94 10.87 -9.04
CA PRO A 50 -3.97 9.85 -8.89
C PRO A 50 -4.81 9.78 -10.17
N ASP A 51 -5.03 8.56 -10.67
CA ASP A 51 -5.94 8.33 -11.79
C ASP A 51 -7.37 8.72 -11.39
N GLU A 52 -7.71 8.42 -10.15
CA GLU A 52 -9.03 8.61 -9.60
C GLU A 52 -8.94 8.80 -8.10
N THR A 53 -9.80 9.67 -7.58
CA THR A 53 -10.02 9.81 -6.14
C THR A 53 -11.40 9.33 -5.78
N ALA A 54 -11.54 8.75 -4.59
CA ALA A 54 -12.83 8.30 -4.07
C ALA A 54 -13.04 8.87 -2.67
N ASP A 55 -14.28 9.29 -2.37
CA ASP A 55 -14.65 9.64 -1.01
C ASP A 55 -14.69 8.38 -0.13
N VAL A 56 -14.26 8.52 1.12
CA VAL A 56 -14.30 7.41 2.08
C VAL A 56 -15.70 6.83 2.28
N ASP A 57 -16.73 7.64 2.08
CA ASP A 57 -18.15 7.27 2.28
C ASP A 57 -18.88 6.92 0.99
N GLU A 58 -18.26 7.10 -0.19
CA GLU A 58 -18.99 6.78 -1.41
C GLU A 58 -19.10 5.26 -1.62
N PRO A 59 -20.26 4.77 -2.09
CA PRO A 59 -20.48 3.33 -2.27
C PRO A 59 -19.50 2.66 -3.23
N ALA A 60 -19.03 3.39 -4.24
CA ALA A 60 -18.10 2.88 -5.25
C ALA A 60 -16.62 3.00 -4.85
N MET A 61 -16.31 3.45 -3.62
CA MET A 61 -14.92 3.61 -3.18
C MET A 61 -14.08 2.33 -3.34
N PRO A 62 -14.56 1.14 -2.93
CA PRO A 62 -13.77 -0.07 -3.09
C PRO A 62 -13.39 -0.36 -4.55
N GLU A 63 -14.33 -0.25 -5.48
CA GLU A 63 -14.06 -0.49 -6.91
C GLU A 63 -13.10 0.54 -7.49
N LYS A 64 -13.29 1.80 -7.17
CA LYS A 64 -12.45 2.90 -7.65
C LYS A 64 -11.01 2.76 -7.18
N VAL A 65 -10.82 2.48 -5.89
CA VAL A 65 -9.49 2.33 -5.31
C VAL A 65 -8.79 1.10 -5.87
N ASN A 66 -9.47 -0.04 -5.90
CA ASN A 66 -8.91 -1.27 -6.48
C ASN A 66 -8.50 -1.08 -7.95
N ALA A 67 -9.38 -0.51 -8.76
CA ALA A 67 -9.13 -0.32 -10.19
C ALA A 67 -8.00 0.67 -10.45
N SER A 68 -7.97 1.79 -9.74
CA SER A 68 -6.93 2.80 -9.87
C SER A 68 -5.56 2.25 -9.45
N TRP A 69 -5.49 1.58 -8.31
CA TRP A 69 -4.25 0.95 -7.85
C TRP A 69 -3.71 -0.05 -8.88
N TYR A 70 -4.55 -0.94 -9.36
CA TYR A 70 -4.14 -1.99 -10.30
C TYR A 70 -3.67 -1.41 -11.63
N ARG A 71 -4.41 -0.45 -12.18
CA ARG A 71 -4.04 0.21 -13.43
C ARG A 71 -2.71 0.94 -13.31
N MET A 72 -2.50 1.70 -12.24
CA MET A 72 -1.23 2.38 -11.99
C MET A 72 -0.09 1.39 -11.78
N ALA A 73 -0.34 0.28 -11.08
CA ALA A 73 0.65 -0.77 -10.89
C ALA A 73 1.12 -1.38 -12.23
N LEU A 74 0.20 -1.59 -13.15
CA LEU A 74 0.52 -2.05 -14.51
C LEU A 74 1.26 -0.98 -15.31
N ASP A 75 0.77 0.25 -15.32
CA ASP A 75 1.30 1.34 -16.13
C ASP A 75 2.72 1.74 -15.70
N TYR A 76 3.01 1.70 -14.41
CA TYR A 76 4.31 2.11 -13.88
C TYR A 76 5.29 0.97 -13.64
N GLY A 77 4.87 -0.27 -13.86
CA GLY A 77 5.77 -1.42 -13.77
C GLY A 77 6.06 -1.88 -12.35
N LEU A 78 5.06 -1.86 -11.47
CA LEU A 78 5.20 -2.36 -10.10
C LEU A 78 5.51 -3.85 -10.07
N PHE A 79 4.81 -4.65 -10.89
CA PHE A 79 4.87 -6.10 -10.83
C PHE A 79 6.08 -6.66 -11.57
N SER A 80 6.76 -7.63 -10.95
CA SER A 80 7.69 -8.50 -11.64
C SER A 80 6.95 -9.41 -12.64
N ARG A 81 7.71 -10.19 -13.40
CA ARG A 81 7.15 -11.18 -14.32
C ARG A 81 6.21 -12.17 -13.62
N GLU A 82 6.56 -12.54 -12.39
CA GLU A 82 5.77 -13.44 -11.55
C GLU A 82 4.68 -12.73 -10.74
N ARG A 83 4.43 -11.44 -11.01
CA ARG A 83 3.49 -10.57 -10.29
C ARG A 83 3.87 -10.35 -8.84
N GLU A 84 5.15 -10.28 -8.56
CA GLU A 84 5.67 -10.04 -7.22
C GLU A 84 6.06 -8.58 -7.02
N PHE A 85 5.96 -8.11 -5.78
CA PHE A 85 6.35 -6.80 -5.32
C PHE A 85 6.60 -6.82 -3.81
N LEU A 86 7.06 -5.72 -3.26
CA LEU A 86 7.28 -5.56 -1.83
C LEU A 86 6.13 -4.76 -1.23
N LEU A 87 5.62 -5.24 -0.10
CA LEU A 87 4.55 -4.60 0.66
C LEU A 87 5.09 -4.19 2.03
N ALA A 88 4.92 -2.92 2.40
CA ALA A 88 5.22 -2.46 3.75
C ALA A 88 4.14 -2.98 4.70
N VAL A 89 4.56 -3.67 5.76
CA VAL A 89 3.65 -4.25 6.75
C VAL A 89 4.19 -4.07 8.16
N ASP A 90 3.30 -4.09 9.12
CA ASP A 90 3.65 -4.18 10.53
C ASP A 90 3.60 -5.64 10.97
N PHE A 91 4.75 -6.14 11.43
CA PHE A 91 4.87 -7.50 11.97
C PHE A 91 4.57 -7.59 13.48
N ALA A 92 4.14 -6.50 14.10
CA ALA A 92 3.70 -6.52 15.49
C ALA A 92 2.42 -7.34 15.65
N LEU A 93 2.30 -7.97 16.81
CA LEU A 93 1.00 -8.51 17.24
C LEU A 93 0.09 -7.33 17.65
N PRO A 94 -1.24 -7.47 17.56
CA PRO A 94 -2.16 -6.38 17.92
C PRO A 94 -1.94 -5.80 19.32
N LYS A 95 -1.49 -6.63 20.26
CA LYS A 95 -1.16 -6.21 21.62
C LYS A 95 0.15 -5.46 21.75
N ASP A 96 1.02 -5.58 20.76
CA ASP A 96 2.37 -5.03 20.74
C ASP A 96 2.47 -3.92 19.67
N GLN A 97 1.33 -3.43 19.16
CA GLN A 97 1.34 -2.34 18.17
C GLN A 97 2.06 -1.14 18.75
N ASP A 98 3.23 -0.91 18.18
CA ASP A 98 4.16 0.10 18.64
C ASP A 98 3.97 1.37 17.83
N ILE A 99 3.69 2.47 18.52
CA ILE A 99 3.59 3.81 17.95
C ILE A 99 4.91 4.20 17.25
N ASN A 100 6.02 3.60 17.67
CA ASN A 100 7.36 3.91 17.13
C ASN A 100 7.70 3.15 15.85
N GLY A 101 6.88 2.20 15.43
CA GLY A 101 7.08 1.45 14.18
C GLY A 101 8.26 0.47 14.19
N GLU A 102 8.70 0.02 15.36
CA GLU A 102 9.84 -0.90 15.50
C GLU A 102 9.64 -2.26 14.80
N HIS A 103 8.37 -2.65 14.60
CA HIS A 103 8.00 -3.90 13.95
C HIS A 103 7.63 -3.75 12.48
N ARG A 104 7.77 -2.54 11.93
CA ARG A 104 7.53 -2.31 10.50
C ARG A 104 8.63 -2.96 9.67
N GLY A 105 8.23 -3.54 8.55
CA GLY A 105 9.14 -4.21 7.63
C GLY A 105 8.50 -4.39 6.26
N TRP A 106 9.15 -5.20 5.45
CA TRP A 106 8.71 -5.47 4.10
C TRP A 106 8.45 -6.96 3.92
N ALA A 107 7.34 -7.26 3.29
CA ALA A 107 6.99 -8.59 2.83
C ALA A 107 7.10 -8.64 1.29
N ARG A 108 7.79 -9.63 0.76
CA ARG A 108 7.70 -9.97 -0.66
C ARG A 108 6.41 -10.76 -0.85
N VAL A 109 5.56 -10.29 -1.73
CA VAL A 109 4.25 -10.88 -1.99
C VAL A 109 4.02 -11.06 -3.49
N ARG A 110 3.13 -11.98 -3.83
CA ARG A 110 2.66 -12.20 -5.20
C ARG A 110 1.19 -11.89 -5.28
N LEU A 111 0.79 -11.13 -6.29
CA LEU A 111 -0.61 -10.87 -6.56
C LEU A 111 -1.26 -12.11 -7.20
N LEU A 112 -2.29 -12.63 -6.56
CA LEU A 112 -3.09 -13.74 -7.08
C LEU A 112 -4.06 -13.26 -8.16
N ASP A 113 -4.63 -14.20 -8.94
CA ASP A 113 -5.61 -13.86 -9.98
C ASP A 113 -6.90 -13.28 -9.39
N GLN A 114 -7.31 -13.77 -8.22
CA GLN A 114 -8.40 -13.19 -7.45
C GLN A 114 -7.83 -12.38 -6.30
N TRP A 115 -8.07 -11.08 -6.34
CA TRP A 115 -7.61 -10.14 -5.34
C TRP A 115 -8.65 -9.06 -5.10
N ASP A 116 -8.67 -8.54 -3.88
CA ASP A 116 -9.48 -7.38 -3.51
C ASP A 116 -8.86 -6.73 -2.28
N VAL A 117 -8.20 -5.60 -2.49
CA VAL A 117 -7.48 -4.91 -1.41
C VAL A 117 -8.44 -4.27 -0.41
N VAL A 118 -9.54 -3.72 -0.90
CA VAL A 118 -10.43 -2.92 -0.05
C VAL A 118 -11.48 -3.78 0.62
N ARG A 119 -12.21 -4.61 -0.14
CA ARG A 119 -13.30 -5.43 0.43
C ARG A 119 -12.83 -6.59 1.27
N SER A 120 -11.58 -7.00 1.13
CA SER A 120 -11.00 -8.03 2.00
C SER A 120 -10.87 -7.58 3.45
N GLU A 121 -10.84 -6.26 3.67
CA GLU A 121 -10.72 -5.64 4.98
C GLU A 121 -9.53 -6.17 5.80
N VAL A 122 -8.44 -6.50 5.12
CA VAL A 122 -7.22 -7.01 5.76
C VAL A 122 -6.62 -5.91 6.64
N GLU A 123 -6.42 -6.22 7.91
CA GLU A 123 -5.98 -5.25 8.91
C GLU A 123 -4.62 -4.61 8.58
N GLN A 124 -3.71 -5.37 7.96
CA GLN A 124 -2.40 -4.86 7.53
C GLN A 124 -2.48 -3.79 6.44
N LEU A 125 -3.63 -3.64 5.80
CA LEU A 125 -3.88 -2.67 4.74
C LEU A 125 -4.84 -1.55 5.17
N ARG A 126 -5.19 -1.49 6.44
CA ARG A 126 -6.15 -0.52 7.00
C ARG A 126 -5.49 0.81 7.32
N SER A 127 -6.19 1.89 7.02
CA SER A 127 -5.84 3.23 7.48
C SER A 127 -6.42 3.50 8.88
N TRP A 128 -5.55 3.83 9.81
CA TRP A 128 -5.98 4.31 11.12
C TRP A 128 -6.61 5.70 11.05
N MET A 129 -6.11 6.55 10.15
CA MET A 129 -6.71 7.86 9.88
C MET A 129 -8.11 7.72 9.31
N GLY A 130 -8.34 6.79 8.41
CA GLY A 130 -9.65 6.50 7.86
C GLY A 130 -10.67 6.09 8.90
N ALA A 131 -10.24 5.38 9.94
CA ALA A 131 -11.11 4.95 11.03
C ALA A 131 -11.70 6.12 11.85
N VAL A 132 -11.08 7.28 11.81
CA VAL A 132 -11.59 8.51 12.45
C VAL A 132 -12.64 9.20 11.57
N MET A 133 -12.58 8.97 10.27
CA MET A 133 -13.44 9.65 9.28
C MET A 133 -14.72 8.88 8.97
N THR A 134 -14.67 7.56 9.03
CA THR A 134 -15.79 6.69 8.65
C THR A 134 -15.73 5.36 9.40
N ASP A 135 -16.88 4.69 9.55
CA ASP A 135 -16.96 3.34 10.10
C ASP A 135 -16.57 2.26 9.07
N ARG A 136 -16.41 2.64 7.81
CA ARG A 136 -16.03 1.73 6.74
C ARG A 136 -14.53 1.45 6.77
N PHE A 137 -14.14 0.33 6.16
CA PHE A 137 -12.73 0.05 5.92
C PHE A 137 -12.16 1.04 4.89
N VAL A 138 -11.05 1.68 5.24
CA VAL A 138 -10.31 2.57 4.35
C VAL A 138 -8.91 2.00 4.20
N PRO A 139 -8.44 1.74 2.97
CA PRO A 139 -7.10 1.19 2.77
C PRO A 139 -6.01 2.25 2.93
N GLU A 140 -4.87 1.80 3.45
CA GLU A 140 -3.62 2.56 3.47
C GLU A 140 -2.46 1.58 3.41
N PHE A 141 -1.70 1.61 2.34
CA PHE A 141 -0.57 0.70 2.18
C PHE A 141 0.44 1.24 1.16
N THR A 142 1.69 0.85 1.36
CA THR A 142 2.80 1.23 0.50
C THR A 142 3.40 -0.02 -0.13
N VAL A 143 3.66 0.05 -1.43
CA VAL A 143 4.29 -1.02 -2.19
C VAL A 143 5.47 -0.49 -3.00
N VAL A 144 6.45 -1.36 -3.23
CA VAL A 144 7.65 -1.04 -4.02
C VAL A 144 7.91 -2.19 -4.99
N SER A 145 8.33 -1.86 -6.20
CA SER A 145 8.79 -2.87 -7.17
C SER A 145 10.06 -3.57 -6.67
N LEU A 146 10.27 -4.82 -7.08
CA LEU A 146 11.44 -5.59 -6.63
C LEU A 146 12.78 -4.92 -7.00
N ASP A 147 12.82 -4.14 -8.09
CA ASP A 147 14.00 -3.39 -8.51
C ASP A 147 14.14 -2.02 -7.80
N GLY A 148 13.20 -1.65 -6.95
CA GLY A 148 13.22 -0.41 -6.19
C GLY A 148 12.95 0.86 -7.01
N ARG A 149 12.47 0.74 -8.24
CA ARG A 149 12.25 1.90 -9.13
C ARG A 149 10.92 2.57 -8.96
N VAL A 150 9.90 1.82 -8.54
CA VAL A 150 8.54 2.32 -8.40
C VAL A 150 8.10 2.15 -6.96
N LEU A 151 7.64 3.23 -6.36
CA LEU A 151 6.94 3.21 -5.07
C LEU A 151 5.51 3.71 -5.31
N MET A 152 4.54 2.96 -4.82
CA MET A 152 3.15 3.39 -4.86
C MET A 152 2.59 3.45 -3.44
N ASN A 153 1.83 4.48 -3.16
CA ASN A 153 1.19 4.67 -1.87
C ASN A 153 -0.30 4.93 -2.06
N THR A 154 -1.12 4.07 -1.48
CA THR A 154 -2.56 4.26 -1.36
C THR A 154 -2.84 4.80 0.03
N THR A 155 -3.49 5.93 0.12
CA THR A 155 -3.72 6.59 1.40
C THR A 155 -5.00 7.40 1.40
N VAL A 156 -5.47 7.73 2.60
CA VAL A 156 -6.55 8.69 2.80
C VAL A 156 -5.95 10.06 3.09
N TRP A 157 -6.53 11.08 2.45
CA TRP A 157 -6.11 12.48 2.60
C TRP A 157 -7.03 13.18 3.60
N GLY A 158 -6.54 14.29 4.17
CA GLY A 158 -7.26 15.06 5.18
C GLY A 158 -8.63 15.61 4.74
N ASN A 159 -8.90 15.66 3.44
CA ASN A 159 -10.19 16.04 2.88
C ASN A 159 -11.20 14.88 2.76
N GLY A 160 -10.86 13.69 3.28
CA GLY A 160 -11.73 12.51 3.24
C GLY A 160 -11.74 11.76 1.91
N THR A 161 -10.74 11.98 1.05
CA THR A 161 -10.58 11.21 -0.19
C THR A 161 -9.48 10.17 -0.07
N VAL A 162 -9.63 9.09 -0.80
CA VAL A 162 -8.64 8.01 -0.93
C VAL A 162 -8.12 7.98 -2.36
N SER A 163 -6.83 7.86 -2.52
CA SER A 163 -6.20 7.72 -3.83
C SER A 163 -4.86 7.01 -3.74
N THR A 164 -4.40 6.53 -4.89
CA THR A 164 -3.06 5.97 -5.06
C THR A 164 -2.20 6.97 -5.82
N ILE A 165 -0.99 7.18 -5.36
CA ILE A 165 0.04 7.94 -6.07
C ILE A 165 1.23 7.04 -6.35
N ALA A 166 1.98 7.35 -7.39
CA ALA A 166 3.21 6.63 -7.72
C ALA A 166 4.40 7.60 -7.75
N ILE A 167 5.53 7.11 -7.27
CA ILE A 167 6.81 7.80 -7.28
C ILE A 167 7.76 6.96 -8.10
N ARG A 168 8.37 7.57 -9.09
CA ARG A 168 9.33 6.92 -9.99
C ARG A 168 10.38 7.92 -10.45
N PRO A 169 11.55 7.45 -10.89
CA PRO A 169 12.62 8.32 -11.39
C PRO A 169 12.19 9.16 -12.59
#